data_5977f8d60a7580083aed1012832a2e5d
#
_entry.id   5977f8d60a7580083aed1012832a2e5d
#
_cell.length_a   1.000
_cell.length_b   1.000
_cell.length_c   1.000
_cell.angle_alpha   90.00
_cell.angle_beta   90.00
_cell.angle_gamma   90.00
#
_symmetry.space_group_name_H-M   'P 1'
#
loop_
_entity.id
_entity.type
_entity.pdbx_description
1 polymer ?
#
loop_
_entity_poly.entity_id
_entity_poly.type
_entity_poly.pdbx_seq_one_letter_code
_entity_poly.pdbx_strand_id
1 'polypeptide(L)'
;MLGDENNNELFDLANFDAKKTALLVIDELGDPTGTPLEQTLLPAIENTARIAAAARRAGIPVIFTNDAHIPGLDRELLLWGDHGIAGTPEAQTSPLLYPKEGDFTIEKRRYSAFFQTGLRLLLDELGVDTLICTGMDTNICVRHTLADAYFNNYNLIVAGDATATFLVGNQEEGLEYFKTCYAACVLSTDDVVALLEK
;
A
#
# COMPACT_ATOMS: atom_id res chain seq x y z
N MET A 1 -19.95 0.40 -22.57
CA MET A 1 -20.25 -0.97 -22.16
C MET A 1 -19.60 -1.12 -20.78
N LEU A 2 -20.39 -1.24 -19.75
CA LEU A 2 -19.87 -1.63 -18.43
C LEU A 2 -19.72 -3.15 -18.52
N GLY A 3 -18.50 -3.67 -18.32
CA GLY A 3 -18.24 -5.10 -18.33
C GLY A 3 -18.99 -5.79 -17.20
N ASP A 4 -19.29 -7.06 -17.35
CA ASP A 4 -19.86 -7.92 -16.31
C ASP A 4 -18.98 -7.89 -15.05
N GLU A 5 -19.61 -7.86 -13.89
CA GLU A 5 -19.02 -7.57 -12.56
C GLU A 5 -17.86 -8.48 -12.11
N ASN A 6 -17.44 -9.46 -12.92
CA ASN A 6 -16.40 -10.44 -12.57
C ASN A 6 -15.35 -10.72 -13.67
N ASN A 7 -15.30 -9.95 -14.74
CA ASN A 7 -14.35 -10.21 -15.81
C ASN A 7 -13.23 -9.17 -15.83
N ASN A 8 -12.29 -9.29 -14.89
CA ASN A 8 -11.03 -8.56 -14.98
C ASN A 8 -10.13 -9.27 -16.01
N GLU A 9 -10.25 -8.90 -17.29
CA GLU A 9 -9.44 -9.44 -18.37
C GLU A 9 -7.94 -9.11 -18.24
N LEU A 10 -7.58 -8.16 -17.34
CA LEU A 10 -6.19 -7.71 -17.17
C LEU A 10 -5.40 -8.60 -16.24
N PHE A 11 -6.00 -9.09 -15.15
CA PHE A 11 -5.33 -9.97 -14.21
C PHE A 11 -6.28 -10.98 -13.60
N ASP A 12 -5.98 -12.25 -13.81
CA ASP A 12 -6.67 -13.39 -13.17
C ASP A 12 -5.83 -13.94 -12.03
N LEU A 13 -6.41 -14.01 -10.83
CA LEU A 13 -5.77 -14.59 -9.64
C LEU A 13 -5.31 -16.05 -9.83
N ALA A 14 -5.87 -16.78 -10.81
CA ALA A 14 -5.38 -18.10 -11.18
C ALA A 14 -3.94 -18.06 -11.75
N ASN A 15 -3.49 -16.90 -12.24
CA ASN A 15 -2.14 -16.66 -12.75
C ASN A 15 -1.21 -16.01 -11.72
N PHE A 16 -1.60 -15.96 -10.43
CA PHE A 16 -0.76 -15.42 -9.37
C PHE A 16 0.58 -16.17 -9.28
N ASP A 17 1.68 -15.42 -9.32
CA ASP A 17 3.05 -15.91 -9.16
C ASP A 17 3.75 -15.18 -8.02
N ALA A 18 3.94 -15.86 -6.90
CA ALA A 18 4.63 -15.29 -5.73
C ALA A 18 6.05 -14.79 -6.05
N LYS A 19 6.73 -15.39 -7.05
CA LYS A 19 8.10 -15.00 -7.44
C LYS A 19 8.16 -13.67 -8.19
N LYS A 20 7.02 -13.21 -8.69
CA LYS A 20 6.87 -11.95 -9.42
C LYS A 20 6.04 -10.93 -8.65
N THR A 21 5.83 -11.17 -7.37
CA THR A 21 4.97 -10.35 -6.52
C THR A 21 5.79 -9.63 -5.44
N ALA A 22 5.40 -8.41 -5.09
CA ALA A 22 5.87 -7.70 -3.90
C ALA A 22 4.69 -7.22 -3.05
N LEU A 23 4.86 -7.18 -1.73
CA LEU A 23 3.97 -6.47 -0.83
C LEU A 23 4.43 -5.02 -0.71
N LEU A 24 3.55 -4.09 -1.05
CA LEU A 24 3.76 -2.65 -0.94
C LEU A 24 2.90 -2.11 0.20
N VAL A 25 3.54 -1.66 1.27
CA VAL A 25 2.90 -1.07 2.45
C VAL A 25 3.06 0.44 2.38
N ILE A 26 1.95 1.18 2.26
CA ILE A 26 1.94 2.59 1.92
C ILE A 26 1.56 3.42 3.16
N ASP A 27 2.51 4.21 3.67
CA ASP A 27 2.32 5.18 4.77
C ASP A 27 1.65 4.64 6.04
N GLU A 28 1.96 3.43 6.42
CA GLU A 28 1.61 2.92 7.75
C GLU A 28 2.71 3.31 8.73
N LEU A 29 2.63 4.54 9.23
CA LEU A 29 3.68 5.21 10.00
C LEU A 29 3.35 5.31 11.48
N GLY A 30 4.40 5.29 12.31
CA GLY A 30 4.29 5.48 13.75
C GLY A 30 3.40 4.47 14.45
N ASP A 31 2.90 4.82 15.62
CA ASP A 31 1.95 4.03 16.41
C ASP A 31 0.68 4.87 16.68
N PRO A 32 -0.49 4.49 16.14
CA PRO A 32 -1.72 5.23 16.36
C PRO A 32 -2.34 5.00 17.73
N THR A 33 -1.79 4.11 18.55
CA THR A 33 -2.35 3.77 19.88
C THR A 33 -2.45 5.00 20.77
N GLY A 34 -3.62 5.21 21.36
CA GLY A 34 -3.91 6.38 22.20
C GLY A 34 -4.18 7.66 21.43
N THR A 35 -4.16 7.64 20.11
CA THR A 35 -4.53 8.80 19.26
C THR A 35 -6.03 8.78 18.89
N PRO A 36 -6.60 9.91 18.43
CA PRO A 36 -7.98 9.92 17.93
C PRO A 36 -8.21 9.00 16.71
N LEU A 37 -7.16 8.59 16.01
CA LEU A 37 -7.23 7.74 14.83
C LEU A 37 -7.05 6.25 15.13
N GLU A 38 -6.79 5.87 16.38
CA GLU A 38 -6.55 4.47 16.78
C GLU A 38 -7.60 3.51 16.22
N GLN A 39 -8.89 3.81 16.45
CA GLN A 39 -9.99 2.92 16.02
C GLN A 39 -10.09 2.77 14.49
N THR A 40 -9.58 3.73 13.74
CA THR A 40 -9.59 3.71 12.28
C THR A 40 -8.36 3.01 11.70
N LEU A 41 -7.18 3.31 12.25
CA LEU A 41 -5.91 2.88 11.67
C LEU A 41 -5.42 1.54 12.20
N LEU A 42 -5.60 1.28 13.50
CA LEU A 42 -5.05 0.08 14.14
C LEU A 42 -5.54 -1.22 13.49
N PRO A 43 -6.83 -1.41 13.15
CA PRO A 43 -7.29 -2.63 12.49
C PRO A 43 -6.61 -2.88 11.13
N ALA A 44 -6.37 -1.83 10.33
CA ALA A 44 -5.70 -1.95 9.04
C ALA A 44 -4.22 -2.32 9.23
N ILE A 45 -3.53 -1.70 10.19
CA ILE A 45 -2.13 -2.03 10.52
C ILE A 45 -2.00 -3.49 11.00
N GLU A 46 -2.90 -3.95 11.87
CA GLU A 46 -2.91 -5.35 12.33
C GLU A 46 -3.12 -6.33 11.17
N ASN A 47 -4.01 -6.00 10.24
CA ASN A 47 -4.23 -6.78 9.03
C ASN A 47 -2.99 -6.77 8.13
N THR A 48 -2.37 -5.61 7.91
CA THR A 48 -1.10 -5.50 7.17
C THR A 48 0.00 -6.33 7.81
N ALA A 49 0.11 -6.33 9.14
CA ALA A 49 1.10 -7.15 9.86
C ALA A 49 0.91 -8.66 9.58
N ARG A 50 -0.33 -9.13 9.50
CA ARG A 50 -0.65 -10.53 9.12
C ARG A 50 -0.22 -10.84 7.68
N ILE A 51 -0.52 -9.94 6.74
CA ILE A 51 -0.12 -10.09 5.33
C ILE A 51 1.41 -10.05 5.21
N ALA A 52 2.08 -9.10 5.87
CA ALA A 52 3.54 -9.00 5.84
C ALA A 52 4.23 -10.26 6.41
N ALA A 53 3.67 -10.83 7.47
CA ALA A 53 4.17 -12.10 8.01
C ALA A 53 4.00 -13.26 7.00
N ALA A 54 2.88 -13.33 6.29
CA ALA A 54 2.65 -14.34 5.25
C ALA A 54 3.55 -14.12 4.03
N ALA A 55 3.70 -12.88 3.55
CA ALA A 55 4.57 -12.51 2.44
C ALA A 55 6.03 -12.92 2.71
N ARG A 56 6.55 -12.63 3.91
CA ARG A 56 7.90 -13.05 4.30
C ARG A 56 8.07 -14.56 4.31
N ARG A 57 7.07 -15.33 4.77
CA ARG A 57 7.10 -16.81 4.72
C ARG A 57 7.10 -17.33 3.29
N ALA A 58 6.39 -16.67 2.38
CA ALA A 58 6.33 -17.00 0.97
C ALA A 58 7.56 -16.52 0.17
N GLY A 59 8.51 -15.81 0.81
CA GLY A 59 9.68 -15.24 0.15
C GLY A 59 9.38 -14.04 -0.73
N ILE A 60 8.22 -13.40 -0.52
CA ILE A 60 7.79 -12.19 -1.24
C ILE A 60 8.43 -10.96 -0.58
N PRO A 61 9.09 -10.09 -1.36
CA PRO A 61 9.66 -8.85 -0.84
C PRO A 61 8.59 -7.96 -0.17
N VAL A 62 8.90 -7.44 1.01
CA VAL A 62 8.09 -6.45 1.71
C VAL A 62 8.74 -5.09 1.53
N ILE A 63 8.00 -4.12 1.00
CA ILE A 63 8.47 -2.79 0.68
C ILE A 63 7.58 -1.77 1.41
N PHE A 64 8.16 -1.06 2.35
CA PHE A 64 7.53 0.08 3.02
C PHE A 64 7.77 1.34 2.23
N THR A 65 6.74 2.15 2.01
CA THR A 65 6.86 3.47 1.39
C THR A 65 6.38 4.51 2.37
N ASN A 66 7.29 5.33 2.84
CA ASN A 66 7.07 6.23 3.96
C ASN A 66 7.16 7.69 3.53
N ASP A 67 6.22 8.52 3.96
CA ASP A 67 6.36 9.95 3.84
C ASP A 67 7.63 10.44 4.55
N ALA A 68 8.36 11.33 3.88
CA ALA A 68 9.59 11.94 4.36
C ALA A 68 9.62 13.41 3.95
N HIS A 69 8.65 14.19 4.46
CA HIS A 69 8.47 15.58 4.09
C HIS A 69 9.55 16.50 4.66
N ILE A 70 9.87 17.56 3.91
CA ILE A 70 10.83 18.58 4.30
C ILE A 70 10.07 19.86 4.66
N PRO A 71 10.11 20.32 5.92
CA PRO A 71 9.47 21.55 6.35
C PRO A 71 9.93 22.77 5.54
N GLY A 72 8.97 23.63 5.19
CA GLY A 72 9.22 24.82 4.39
C GLY A 72 9.38 24.60 2.89
N LEU A 73 9.44 23.33 2.43
CA LEU A 73 9.55 22.98 1.02
C LEU A 73 8.33 22.21 0.49
N ASP A 74 7.81 21.26 1.25
CA ASP A 74 6.75 20.39 0.77
C ASP A 74 5.37 21.03 0.92
N ARG A 75 4.66 21.14 -0.22
CA ARG A 75 3.34 21.81 -0.27
C ARG A 75 2.27 21.03 0.49
N GLU A 76 2.43 19.74 0.68
CA GLU A 76 1.49 18.91 1.43
C GLU A 76 1.37 19.33 2.87
N LEU A 77 2.48 19.80 3.47
CA LEU A 77 2.48 20.36 4.83
C LEU A 77 1.62 21.64 4.97
N LEU A 78 1.44 22.39 3.88
CA LEU A 78 0.54 23.55 3.85
C LEU A 78 -0.94 23.16 3.81
N LEU A 79 -1.22 21.94 3.31
CA LEU A 79 -2.57 21.44 3.12
C LEU A 79 -3.08 20.67 4.35
N TRP A 80 -2.20 19.83 4.92
CA TRP A 80 -2.56 18.87 5.97
C TRP A 80 -1.94 19.17 7.33
N GLY A 81 -1.07 20.18 7.42
CA GLY A 81 -0.24 20.43 8.60
C GLY A 81 1.00 19.54 8.64
N ASP A 82 1.78 19.65 9.70
CA ASP A 82 3.00 18.86 9.86
C ASP A 82 2.65 17.38 10.08
N HIS A 83 3.18 16.52 9.22
CA HIS A 83 3.06 15.08 9.27
C HIS A 83 4.20 14.43 8.47
N GLY A 84 4.57 13.20 8.78
CA GLY A 84 5.57 12.45 8.02
C GLY A 84 6.88 13.23 7.77
N ILE A 85 7.35 14.00 8.76
CA ILE A 85 8.57 14.82 8.63
C ILE A 85 9.79 13.91 8.61
N ALA A 86 10.62 14.06 7.58
CA ALA A 86 11.84 13.26 7.41
C ALA A 86 12.71 13.20 8.67
N GLY A 87 13.08 11.98 9.06
CA GLY A 87 13.95 11.72 10.21
C GLY A 87 13.25 11.76 11.57
N THR A 88 11.95 12.02 11.65
CA THR A 88 11.20 11.92 12.91
C THR A 88 10.72 10.48 13.17
N PRO A 89 10.47 10.09 14.43
CA PRO A 89 9.90 8.78 14.75
C PRO A 89 8.53 8.53 14.10
N GLU A 90 7.72 9.58 13.95
CA GLU A 90 6.38 9.52 13.36
C GLU A 90 6.41 9.25 11.85
N ALA A 91 7.53 9.50 11.17
CA ALA A 91 7.75 9.19 9.77
C ALA A 91 8.36 7.79 9.53
N GLN A 92 8.67 7.07 10.61
CA GLN A 92 9.17 5.70 10.49
C GLN A 92 8.01 4.71 10.29
N THR A 93 8.28 3.63 9.58
CA THR A 93 7.35 2.48 9.49
C THR A 93 6.83 2.11 10.88
N SER A 94 5.54 1.86 10.98
CA SER A 94 4.91 1.47 12.25
C SER A 94 5.62 0.27 12.89
N PRO A 95 5.99 0.35 14.18
CA PRO A 95 6.59 -0.77 14.89
C PRO A 95 5.65 -1.98 14.97
N LEU A 96 4.35 -1.76 14.85
CA LEU A 96 3.33 -2.82 14.87
C LEU A 96 3.41 -3.73 13.62
N LEU A 97 4.08 -3.29 12.55
CA LEU A 97 4.34 -4.09 11.36
C LEU A 97 5.56 -5.01 11.49
N TYR A 98 6.28 -4.88 12.60
CA TYR A 98 7.48 -5.66 12.89
C TYR A 98 8.48 -5.66 11.71
N PRO A 99 8.99 -4.48 11.26
CA PRO A 99 9.96 -4.41 10.17
C PRO A 99 11.17 -5.28 10.47
N LYS A 100 11.69 -5.98 9.44
CA LYS A 100 12.78 -6.94 9.58
C LYS A 100 13.95 -6.60 8.66
N GLU A 101 15.11 -7.11 9.00
CA GLU A 101 16.25 -7.12 8.09
C GLU A 101 15.87 -7.87 6.81
N GLY A 102 16.12 -7.24 5.66
CA GLY A 102 15.72 -7.73 4.34
C GLY A 102 14.44 -7.11 3.79
N ASP A 103 13.65 -6.42 4.60
CA ASP A 103 12.59 -5.55 4.09
C ASP A 103 13.20 -4.27 3.48
N PHE A 104 12.51 -3.72 2.49
CA PHE A 104 12.93 -2.47 1.84
C PHE A 104 12.13 -1.28 2.38
N THR A 105 12.76 -0.10 2.39
CA THR A 105 12.06 1.16 2.71
C THR A 105 12.38 2.19 1.62
N ILE A 106 11.32 2.80 1.09
CA ILE A 106 11.38 3.88 0.10
C ILE A 106 10.80 5.14 0.74
N GLU A 107 11.59 6.17 0.89
CA GLU A 107 11.11 7.49 1.32
C GLU A 107 10.48 8.23 0.14
N LYS A 108 9.34 8.85 0.37
CA LYS A 108 8.62 9.64 -0.63
C LYS A 108 8.20 11.01 -0.07
N ARG A 109 8.04 11.98 -0.95
CA ARG A 109 7.63 13.35 -0.61
C ARG A 109 6.34 13.78 -1.31
N ARG A 110 5.63 12.81 -1.91
CA ARG A 110 4.35 13.01 -2.62
C ARG A 110 3.49 11.80 -2.39
N TYR A 111 2.21 11.92 -2.62
CA TYR A 111 1.23 10.84 -2.40
C TYR A 111 1.64 9.53 -3.04
N SER A 112 2.03 9.55 -4.31
CA SER A 112 2.45 8.34 -5.01
C SER A 112 3.87 7.92 -4.61
N ALA A 113 4.01 6.65 -4.26
CA ALA A 113 5.30 6.03 -3.98
C ALA A 113 6.20 5.89 -5.22
N PHE A 114 5.65 6.03 -6.42
CA PHE A 114 6.44 6.02 -7.67
C PHE A 114 7.00 7.39 -8.03
N PHE A 115 6.41 8.49 -7.52
CA PHE A 115 6.77 9.81 -7.99
C PHE A 115 8.15 10.25 -7.51
N GLN A 116 9.12 10.24 -8.42
CA GLN A 116 10.52 10.63 -8.17
C GLN A 116 11.20 9.88 -7.01
N THR A 117 10.89 8.59 -6.88
CA THR A 117 11.54 7.68 -5.94
C THR A 117 12.30 6.58 -6.66
N GLY A 118 13.01 5.74 -5.90
CA GLY A 118 13.66 4.54 -6.41
C GLY A 118 12.74 3.32 -6.53
N LEU A 119 11.43 3.43 -6.24
CA LEU A 119 10.53 2.28 -6.18
C LEU A 119 10.48 1.52 -7.52
N ARG A 120 10.30 2.22 -8.65
CA ARG A 120 10.24 1.58 -9.96
C ARG A 120 11.50 0.79 -10.27
N LEU A 121 12.68 1.37 -10.01
CA LEU A 121 13.95 0.70 -10.23
C LEU A 121 14.07 -0.57 -9.38
N LEU A 122 13.68 -0.49 -8.09
CA LEU A 122 13.69 -1.64 -7.18
C LEU A 122 12.79 -2.76 -7.68
N LEU A 123 11.56 -2.45 -8.10
CA LEU A 123 10.60 -3.44 -8.60
C LEU A 123 11.09 -4.10 -9.89
N ASP A 124 11.70 -3.33 -10.80
CA ASP A 124 12.30 -3.86 -12.04
C ASP A 124 13.48 -4.80 -11.74
N GLU A 125 14.36 -4.45 -10.79
CA GLU A 125 15.48 -5.29 -10.36
C GLU A 125 15.02 -6.57 -9.66
N LEU A 126 13.91 -6.53 -8.92
CA LEU A 126 13.28 -7.69 -8.29
C LEU A 126 12.47 -8.55 -9.29
N GLY A 127 12.25 -8.08 -10.52
CA GLY A 127 11.45 -8.78 -11.54
C GLY A 127 9.97 -8.86 -11.19
N VAL A 128 9.45 -7.88 -10.45
CA VAL A 128 8.07 -7.82 -9.99
C VAL A 128 7.14 -7.29 -11.08
N ASP A 129 6.02 -7.95 -11.30
CA ASP A 129 4.92 -7.51 -12.17
C ASP A 129 3.56 -7.42 -11.44
N THR A 130 3.50 -7.84 -10.19
CA THR A 130 2.29 -7.89 -9.37
C THR A 130 2.53 -7.26 -8.01
N LEU A 131 1.64 -6.38 -7.58
CA LEU A 131 1.71 -5.71 -6.28
C LEU A 131 0.52 -6.09 -5.41
N ILE A 132 0.79 -6.55 -4.19
CA ILE A 132 -0.18 -6.60 -3.11
C ILE A 132 -0.02 -5.28 -2.35
N CYS A 133 -1.10 -4.50 -2.26
CA CYS A 133 -1.07 -3.15 -1.68
C CYS A 133 -1.91 -3.06 -0.42
N THR A 134 -1.34 -2.45 0.61
CA THR A 134 -1.98 -2.07 1.88
C THR A 134 -1.63 -0.61 2.20
N GLY A 135 -2.23 -0.01 3.20
CA GLY A 135 -1.77 1.28 3.70
C GLY A 135 -2.81 2.38 3.83
N MET A 136 -2.34 3.62 3.89
CA MET A 136 -3.11 4.81 4.25
C MET A 136 -2.67 6.04 3.44
N ASP A 137 -3.50 7.07 3.29
CA ASP A 137 -4.97 7.05 3.24
C ASP A 137 -5.42 6.36 1.95
N THR A 138 -6.49 5.55 2.02
CA THR A 138 -7.01 4.81 0.85
C THR A 138 -7.23 5.74 -0.35
N ASN A 139 -7.82 6.92 -0.13
CA ASN A 139 -8.18 7.84 -1.21
C ASN A 139 -7.07 8.83 -1.58
N ILE A 140 -5.92 8.78 -0.92
CA ILE A 140 -4.79 9.69 -1.18
C ILE A 140 -3.54 8.87 -1.58
N CYS A 141 -2.70 8.49 -0.63
CA CYS A 141 -1.41 7.87 -0.95
C CYS A 141 -1.58 6.51 -1.61
N VAL A 142 -2.51 5.67 -1.12
CA VAL A 142 -2.83 4.38 -1.75
C VAL A 142 -3.35 4.61 -3.16
N ARG A 143 -4.37 5.45 -3.32
CA ARG A 143 -4.99 5.74 -4.64
C ARG A 143 -3.99 6.23 -5.67
N HIS A 144 -3.12 7.18 -5.32
CA HIS A 144 -2.16 7.75 -6.26
C HIS A 144 -1.03 6.76 -6.58
N THR A 145 -0.62 5.96 -5.61
CA THR A 145 0.35 4.88 -5.84
C THR A 145 -0.22 3.81 -6.76
N LEU A 146 -1.48 3.40 -6.56
CA LEU A 146 -2.16 2.45 -7.45
C LEU A 146 -2.36 3.01 -8.87
N ALA A 147 -2.62 4.32 -9.02
CA ALA A 147 -2.72 4.97 -10.32
C ALA A 147 -1.40 4.83 -11.09
N ASP A 148 -0.29 5.18 -10.46
CA ASP A 148 1.03 5.07 -11.11
C ASP A 148 1.42 3.62 -11.33
N ALA A 149 1.09 2.70 -10.44
CA ALA A 149 1.31 1.27 -10.63
C ALA A 149 0.53 0.75 -11.86
N TYR A 150 -0.75 1.11 -11.99
CA TYR A 150 -1.56 0.80 -13.17
C TYR A 150 -0.97 1.37 -14.46
N PHE A 151 -0.53 2.64 -14.45
CA PHE A 151 0.11 3.27 -15.61
C PHE A 151 1.45 2.62 -15.98
N ASN A 152 2.10 1.95 -15.04
CA ASN A 152 3.32 1.18 -15.26
C ASN A 152 3.07 -0.31 -15.55
N ASN A 153 1.81 -0.71 -15.77
CA ASN A 153 1.36 -2.07 -16.12
C ASN A 153 1.59 -3.12 -15.02
N TYR A 154 1.58 -2.75 -13.75
CA TYR A 154 1.53 -3.71 -12.66
C TYR A 154 0.13 -4.29 -12.49
N ASN A 155 0.05 -5.59 -12.21
CA ASN A 155 -1.15 -6.23 -11.69
C ASN A 155 -1.35 -5.81 -10.24
N LEU A 156 -2.61 -5.56 -9.84
CA LEU A 156 -2.93 -4.98 -8.54
C LEU A 156 -3.84 -5.88 -7.73
N ILE A 157 -3.38 -6.24 -6.54
CA ILE A 157 -4.17 -6.85 -5.47
C ILE A 157 -4.21 -5.85 -4.32
N VAL A 158 -5.38 -5.50 -3.85
CA VAL A 158 -5.55 -4.58 -2.70
C VAL A 158 -6.22 -5.34 -1.57
N ALA A 159 -5.59 -5.40 -0.42
CA ALA A 159 -6.24 -5.90 0.79
C ALA A 159 -7.13 -4.79 1.37
N GLY A 160 -8.44 -4.84 1.06
CA GLY A 160 -9.35 -3.73 1.33
C GLY A 160 -9.52 -3.40 2.81
N ASP A 161 -9.43 -4.40 3.69
CA ASP A 161 -9.48 -4.27 5.14
C ASP A 161 -8.10 -4.03 5.79
N ALA A 162 -7.05 -3.98 4.98
CA ALA A 162 -5.70 -3.53 5.33
C ALA A 162 -5.39 -2.15 4.71
N THR A 163 -6.41 -1.41 4.30
CA THR A 163 -6.33 0.01 3.96
C THR A 163 -7.33 0.80 4.81
N ALA A 164 -7.06 2.08 5.05
CA ALA A 164 -7.94 2.93 5.84
C ALA A 164 -8.10 4.32 5.24
N THR A 165 -9.34 4.85 5.31
CA THR A 165 -9.70 6.22 4.92
C THR A 165 -9.98 7.04 6.18
N PHE A 166 -9.32 8.19 6.33
CA PHE A 166 -9.53 9.08 7.46
C PHE A 166 -9.46 10.58 7.11
N LEU A 167 -9.00 10.93 5.91
CA LEU A 167 -8.87 12.32 5.47
C LEU A 167 -9.91 12.70 4.40
N VAL A 168 -10.07 11.90 3.35
CA VAL A 168 -10.87 12.28 2.17
C VAL A 168 -11.71 11.12 1.67
N GLY A 169 -13.00 11.38 1.38
CA GLY A 169 -13.93 10.41 0.79
C GLY A 169 -14.38 9.34 1.78
N ASN A 170 -14.75 8.19 1.26
CA ASN A 170 -15.09 7.02 2.08
C ASN A 170 -14.39 5.76 1.57
N GLN A 171 -14.30 4.75 2.43
CA GLN A 171 -13.58 3.51 2.18
C GLN A 171 -14.18 2.70 1.02
N GLU A 172 -15.49 2.51 1.03
CA GLU A 172 -16.17 1.67 0.05
C GLU A 172 -16.06 2.24 -1.37
N GLU A 173 -16.30 3.54 -1.54
CA GLU A 173 -16.16 4.23 -2.83
C GLU A 173 -14.71 4.21 -3.33
N GLY A 174 -13.73 4.34 -2.43
CA GLY A 174 -12.31 4.25 -2.76
C GLY A 174 -11.94 2.88 -3.30
N LEU A 175 -12.36 1.81 -2.62
CA LEU A 175 -12.10 0.43 -3.04
C LEU A 175 -12.81 0.09 -4.36
N GLU A 176 -14.05 0.55 -4.54
CA GLU A 176 -14.79 0.37 -5.79
C GLU A 176 -14.13 1.11 -6.96
N TYR A 177 -13.59 2.30 -6.70
CA TYR A 177 -12.81 3.04 -7.70
C TYR A 177 -11.59 2.24 -8.18
N PHE A 178 -10.88 1.54 -7.28
CA PHE A 178 -9.71 0.73 -7.63
C PHE A 178 -10.07 -0.44 -8.55
N LYS A 179 -11.19 -1.11 -8.27
CA LYS A 179 -11.71 -2.17 -9.16
C LYS A 179 -12.04 -1.62 -10.53
N THR A 180 -12.81 -0.53 -10.57
CA THR A 180 -13.36 0.02 -11.80
C THR A 180 -12.29 0.69 -12.67
N CYS A 181 -11.38 1.48 -12.07
CA CYS A 181 -10.47 2.33 -12.81
C CYS A 181 -9.07 1.72 -12.99
N TYR A 182 -8.65 0.85 -12.08
CA TYR A 182 -7.30 0.26 -12.10
C TYR A 182 -7.31 -1.26 -12.27
N ALA A 183 -8.49 -1.85 -12.47
CA ALA A 183 -8.67 -3.31 -12.56
C ALA A 183 -8.06 -4.07 -11.37
N ALA A 184 -8.06 -3.47 -10.18
CA ALA A 184 -7.50 -4.07 -8.99
C ALA A 184 -8.39 -5.20 -8.46
N CYS A 185 -7.78 -6.32 -8.08
CA CYS A 185 -8.44 -7.36 -7.30
C CYS A 185 -8.51 -6.92 -5.84
N VAL A 186 -9.67 -6.51 -5.36
CA VAL A 186 -9.85 -6.14 -3.95
C VAL A 186 -10.27 -7.37 -3.16
N LEU A 187 -9.43 -7.77 -2.21
CA LEU A 187 -9.57 -8.97 -1.39
C LEU A 187 -9.63 -8.60 0.09
N SER A 188 -10.07 -9.55 0.93
CA SER A 188 -9.88 -9.47 2.37
C SER A 188 -8.44 -9.89 2.76
N THR A 189 -8.00 -9.49 3.94
CA THR A 189 -6.74 -9.98 4.51
C THR A 189 -6.66 -11.49 4.55
N ASP A 190 -7.75 -12.16 4.93
CA ASP A 190 -7.79 -13.62 5.00
C ASP A 190 -7.61 -14.26 3.61
N ASP A 191 -8.21 -13.70 2.56
CA ASP A 191 -8.05 -14.18 1.20
C ASP A 191 -6.63 -13.95 0.68
N VAL A 192 -6.02 -12.80 1.00
CA VAL A 192 -4.62 -12.52 0.64
C VAL A 192 -3.68 -13.49 1.34
N VAL A 193 -3.85 -13.71 2.65
CA VAL A 193 -3.04 -14.69 3.40
C VAL A 193 -3.20 -16.09 2.82
N ALA A 194 -4.44 -16.52 2.52
CA ALA A 194 -4.70 -17.82 1.91
C ALA A 194 -4.09 -17.94 0.49
N LEU A 195 -4.02 -16.85 -0.27
CA LEU A 195 -3.34 -16.80 -1.57
C LEU A 195 -1.83 -17.01 -1.42
N LEU A 196 -1.21 -16.42 -0.39
CA LEU A 196 0.23 -16.49 -0.12
C LEU A 196 0.68 -17.83 0.48
N GLU A 197 -0.22 -18.63 1.00
CA GLU A 197 0.07 -19.93 1.63
C GLU A 197 -0.15 -21.14 0.69
N LYS A 198 -0.49 -20.91 -0.56
CA LYS A 198 -0.62 -21.95 -1.60
C LYS A 198 0.74 -22.38 -2.13
#